data_2da9f3958cc97ae5dd2874476eaefe30
#
_entry.id   2da9f3958cc97ae5dd2874476eaefe30
#
_cell.length_a   1.000
_cell.length_b   1.000
_cell.length_c   1.000
_cell.angle_alpha   90.00
_cell.angle_beta   90.00
_cell.angle_gamma   90.00
#
_symmetry.space_group_name_H-M   'P 1'
#
loop_
_entity.id
_entity.type
_entity.pdbx_description
1 polymer ?
#
loop_
_entity_poly.entity_id
_entity_poly.type
_entity_poly.pdbx_seq_one_letter_code
_entity_poly.pdbx_strand_id
1 'polypeptide(L)'
;MHFFFLVLINMWLLLVTQVWDGCDAQRVSFPHVVPKTSQHYEYSTLSFDCKEFDVSPGWRLMRKVPTESTACGTSWGVFSGYICIFKHVFMGDSGQYWCESRDGKKSNTVNITITPGPVILESPLLPVMEGNTVSLRCKNKTASTNASTSISFYKNGLFIKNISTSTLIIHNINKSHEGLYKCNISGAGESPESWLAVRSRDNTDYHMVTLLCYDQLPVLLYLLIRTVGTVLWVALLLLVLRKRQPWNN
;
A
#
# COMPACT_ATOMS: atom_id res chain seq x y z
N MET A 1 10.46 7.21 -49.98
CA MET A 1 9.39 6.37 -49.41
C MET A 1 9.81 5.64 -48.11
N HIS A 2 10.99 5.02 -48.06
CA HIS A 2 11.49 4.33 -46.85
C HIS A 2 11.59 5.22 -45.61
N PHE A 3 12.04 6.47 -45.75
CA PHE A 3 12.20 7.41 -44.64
C PHE A 3 10.86 7.78 -43.98
N PHE A 4 9.82 8.02 -44.77
CA PHE A 4 8.46 8.32 -44.25
C PHE A 4 7.84 7.14 -43.51
N PHE A 5 8.11 5.93 -43.98
CA PHE A 5 7.61 4.70 -43.34
C PHE A 5 8.28 4.45 -41.98
N LEU A 6 9.59 4.71 -41.89
CA LEU A 6 10.35 4.62 -40.65
C LEU A 6 9.90 5.66 -39.60
N VAL A 7 9.61 6.88 -40.02
CA VAL A 7 9.10 7.94 -39.13
C VAL A 7 7.74 7.59 -38.58
N LEU A 8 6.84 7.06 -39.41
CA LEU A 8 5.50 6.63 -38.98
C LEU A 8 5.57 5.45 -38.01
N ILE A 9 6.44 4.47 -38.25
CA ILE A 9 6.64 3.33 -37.32
C ILE A 9 7.22 3.82 -35.98
N ASN A 10 8.19 4.73 -35.98
CA ASN A 10 8.74 5.26 -34.73
C ASN A 10 7.71 6.10 -33.95
N MET A 11 6.92 6.94 -34.62
CA MET A 11 5.81 7.66 -33.98
C MET A 11 4.75 6.70 -33.42
N TRP A 12 4.48 5.61 -34.12
CA TRP A 12 3.53 4.61 -33.66
C TRP A 12 4.04 3.84 -32.44
N LEU A 13 5.31 3.44 -32.43
CA LEU A 13 5.97 2.82 -31.29
C LEU A 13 5.99 3.74 -30.07
N LEU A 14 6.24 5.03 -30.24
CA LEU A 14 6.21 6.02 -29.16
C LEU A 14 4.79 6.20 -28.58
N LEU A 15 3.76 6.19 -29.42
CA LEU A 15 2.37 6.27 -28.97
C LEU A 15 1.94 4.99 -28.20
N VAL A 16 2.39 3.82 -28.66
CA VAL A 16 2.07 2.54 -27.99
C VAL A 16 2.79 2.46 -26.64
N THR A 17 4.03 2.91 -26.52
CA THR A 17 4.76 2.89 -25.24
C THR A 17 4.14 3.85 -24.22
N GLN A 18 3.66 5.02 -24.63
CA GLN A 18 3.00 5.96 -23.71
C GLN A 18 1.65 5.45 -23.16
N VAL A 19 0.97 4.58 -23.90
CA VAL A 19 -0.31 3.98 -23.44
C VAL A 19 -0.08 2.82 -22.47
N TRP A 20 1.07 2.14 -22.53
CA TRP A 20 1.41 1.06 -21.60
C TRP A 20 1.75 1.54 -20.21
N ASP A 21 2.30 2.76 -20.08
CA ASP A 21 2.63 3.36 -18.77
C ASP A 21 1.38 3.80 -17.96
N GLY A 22 0.21 3.84 -18.57
CA GLY A 22 -1.04 4.27 -17.93
C GLY A 22 -1.79 3.19 -17.13
N CYS A 23 -1.38 1.93 -17.19
CA CYS A 23 -2.04 0.80 -16.50
C CYS A 23 -1.27 0.36 -15.25
N ASP A 24 -0.67 1.31 -14.53
CA ASP A 24 -0.13 1.01 -13.21
C ASP A 24 -1.30 0.92 -12.21
N ALA A 25 -1.84 -0.31 -12.10
CA ALA A 25 -2.80 -0.64 -11.05
C ALA A 25 -2.13 -0.28 -9.73
N GLN A 26 -2.58 0.79 -9.10
CA GLN A 26 -2.04 1.29 -7.84
C GLN A 26 -2.17 0.18 -6.80
N ARG A 27 -1.18 -0.70 -6.80
CA ARG A 27 -1.10 -1.81 -5.85
C ARG A 27 -1.07 -1.19 -4.46
N VAL A 28 -2.13 -1.48 -3.68
CA VAL A 28 -2.24 -1.04 -2.29
C VAL A 28 -1.06 -1.63 -1.52
N SER A 29 -0.02 -0.86 -1.33
CA SER A 29 1.18 -1.31 -0.65
C SER A 29 1.48 -0.40 0.53
N PHE A 30 2.02 -1.00 1.60
CA PHE A 30 2.32 -0.35 2.87
C PHE A 30 3.80 -0.54 3.21
N PRO A 31 4.40 0.33 4.02
CA PRO A 31 5.72 0.07 4.57
C PRO A 31 5.73 -1.28 5.31
N HIS A 32 6.75 -2.09 5.07
CA HIS A 32 6.94 -3.30 5.85
C HIS A 32 7.54 -2.92 7.21
N VAL A 33 6.81 -3.18 8.30
CA VAL A 33 7.19 -2.79 9.67
C VAL A 33 7.58 -4.03 10.46
N VAL A 34 8.65 -3.93 11.22
CA VAL A 34 9.11 -4.99 12.15
C VAL A 34 9.32 -4.39 13.53
N PRO A 35 8.65 -4.90 14.56
CA PRO A 35 7.57 -5.93 14.57
C PRO A 35 6.28 -5.49 13.87
N LYS A 36 5.50 -6.44 13.30
CA LYS A 36 4.25 -6.20 12.54
C LYS A 36 3.05 -5.90 13.44
N THR A 37 3.16 -4.91 14.30
CA THR A 37 2.08 -4.48 15.20
C THR A 37 1.99 -2.96 15.25
N SER A 38 0.82 -2.43 15.55
CA SER A 38 0.57 -0.99 15.63
C SER A 38 1.08 -0.35 16.91
N GLN A 39 1.26 -1.13 17.99
CA GLN A 39 1.69 -0.62 19.29
C GLN A 39 3.07 -1.18 19.68
N HIS A 40 3.91 -0.31 20.25
CA HIS A 40 5.24 -0.64 20.69
C HIS A 40 5.54 0.02 22.04
N TYR A 41 6.42 -0.61 22.83
CA TYR A 41 6.92 -0.01 24.06
C TYR A 41 7.99 1.04 23.78
N GLU A 42 8.09 2.05 24.62
CA GLU A 42 9.25 2.94 24.62
C GLU A 42 10.57 2.16 24.77
N TYR A 43 11.61 2.69 24.14
CA TYR A 43 12.96 2.12 24.08
C TYR A 43 13.06 0.82 23.27
N SER A 44 11.98 0.37 22.62
CA SER A 44 12.06 -0.75 21.68
C SER A 44 12.72 -0.33 20.36
N THR A 45 13.13 -1.31 19.58
CA THR A 45 13.63 -1.10 18.22
C THR A 45 12.52 -1.32 17.23
N LEU A 46 12.43 -0.42 16.25
CA LEU A 46 11.44 -0.46 15.19
C LEU A 46 12.13 -0.27 13.84
N SER A 47 11.79 -1.07 12.85
CA SER A 47 12.31 -0.90 11.49
C SER A 47 11.20 -0.89 10.47
N PHE A 48 11.41 -0.08 9.43
CA PHE A 48 10.53 0.06 8.28
C PHE A 48 11.33 -0.23 7.02
N ASP A 49 10.75 -1.02 6.11
CA ASP A 49 11.34 -1.32 4.82
C ASP A 49 10.43 -0.81 3.70
N CYS A 50 10.99 -0.02 2.80
CA CYS A 50 10.32 0.54 1.63
C CYS A 50 10.74 -0.17 0.32
N LYS A 51 11.40 -1.32 0.37
CA LYS A 51 11.97 -2.02 -0.79
C LYS A 51 10.91 -2.55 -1.76
N GLU A 52 9.71 -2.83 -1.27
CA GLU A 52 8.66 -3.53 -2.03
C GLU A 52 7.97 -2.65 -3.10
N PHE A 53 8.30 -1.35 -3.16
CA PHE A 53 7.51 -0.39 -3.94
C PHE A 53 7.97 -0.21 -5.37
N ASP A 54 9.24 -0.45 -5.67
CA ASP A 54 9.80 -0.49 -7.04
C ASP A 54 11.29 -0.85 -7.00
N VAL A 55 11.81 -1.40 -8.09
CA VAL A 55 13.26 -1.61 -8.33
C VAL A 55 13.98 -0.26 -8.47
N SER A 56 13.23 0.83 -8.60
CA SER A 56 13.73 2.19 -8.77
C SER A 56 14.36 2.74 -7.48
N PRO A 57 15.61 3.17 -7.49
CA PRO A 57 16.26 3.71 -6.29
C PRO A 57 15.66 5.07 -5.92
N GLY A 58 15.17 5.22 -4.70
CA GLY A 58 14.77 6.53 -4.22
C GLY A 58 13.58 6.59 -3.26
N TRP A 59 12.98 5.46 -2.92
CA TRP A 59 11.95 5.41 -1.89
C TRP A 59 12.52 5.67 -0.51
N ARG A 60 11.86 6.53 0.26
CA ARG A 60 12.24 6.91 1.62
C ARG A 60 11.06 6.79 2.55
N LEU A 61 11.32 6.38 3.79
CA LEU A 61 10.30 6.44 4.83
C LEU A 61 10.08 7.90 5.25
N MET A 62 8.84 8.30 5.24
CA MET A 62 8.35 9.59 5.70
C MET A 62 7.52 9.41 6.97
N ARG A 63 7.56 10.40 7.86
CA ARG A 63 6.63 10.49 8.99
C ARG A 63 5.92 11.85 9.00
N LYS A 64 4.69 11.87 9.47
CA LYS A 64 3.97 13.09 9.74
C LYS A 64 4.23 13.53 11.18
N VAL A 65 4.90 14.66 11.33
CA VAL A 65 4.98 15.43 12.59
C VAL A 65 3.86 16.47 12.55
N PRO A 66 3.40 17.03 13.68
CA PRO A 66 2.22 17.90 13.70
C PRO A 66 2.21 19.03 12.67
N THR A 67 3.37 19.59 12.31
CA THR A 67 3.49 20.71 11.38
C THR A 67 4.16 20.37 10.06
N GLU A 68 4.97 19.30 9.99
CA GLU A 68 5.79 18.99 8.81
C GLU A 68 5.88 17.48 8.56
N SER A 69 6.16 17.12 7.31
CA SER A 69 6.51 15.75 6.92
C SER A 69 8.02 15.66 6.76
N THR A 70 8.66 14.76 7.47
CA THR A 70 10.12 14.61 7.47
C THR A 70 10.52 13.20 7.06
N ALA A 71 11.67 13.10 6.37
CA ALA A 71 12.21 11.82 5.90
C ALA A 71 13.13 11.18 6.95
N CYS A 72 13.17 9.85 6.96
CA CYS A 72 14.15 9.10 7.73
C CYS A 72 15.59 9.47 7.33
N GLY A 73 16.47 9.56 8.32
CA GLY A 73 17.90 9.88 8.13
C GLY A 73 18.20 11.38 8.07
N THR A 74 17.19 12.26 8.21
CA THR A 74 17.41 13.71 8.32
C THR A 74 17.63 14.16 9.76
N SER A 75 16.63 13.97 10.60
CA SER A 75 16.65 14.34 12.02
C SER A 75 16.28 13.17 12.95
N TRP A 76 15.88 12.05 12.40
CA TRP A 76 15.41 10.88 13.13
C TRP A 76 15.68 9.60 12.33
N GLY A 77 15.81 8.47 13.04
CA GLY A 77 16.11 7.17 12.46
C GLY A 77 17.47 7.07 11.79
N VAL A 78 17.90 5.87 11.53
CA VAL A 78 19.10 5.56 10.74
C VAL A 78 18.66 4.92 9.44
N PHE A 79 18.96 5.58 8.34
CA PHE A 79 18.62 5.07 7.02
C PHE A 79 19.79 4.24 6.47
N SER A 80 19.52 2.99 6.11
CA SER A 80 20.47 2.09 5.48
C SER A 80 19.82 1.40 4.28
N GLY A 81 20.21 1.81 3.08
CA GLY A 81 19.64 1.31 1.83
C GLY A 81 18.17 1.67 1.67
N TYR A 82 17.26 0.74 1.93
CA TYR A 82 15.79 0.93 1.87
C TYR A 82 15.14 0.85 3.25
N ILE A 83 15.93 0.55 4.29
CA ILE A 83 15.46 0.31 5.64
C ILE A 83 15.72 1.54 6.49
N CYS A 84 14.69 1.98 7.21
CA CYS A 84 14.81 2.97 8.29
C CYS A 84 14.71 2.28 9.63
N ILE A 85 15.71 2.48 10.49
CA ILE A 85 15.81 1.83 11.80
C ILE A 85 15.77 2.90 12.90
N PHE A 86 14.87 2.69 13.84
CA PHE A 86 14.86 3.39 15.14
C PHE A 86 15.43 2.43 16.19
N LYS A 87 16.56 2.77 16.77
CA LYS A 87 17.16 1.93 17.82
C LYS A 87 16.41 2.03 19.14
N HIS A 88 15.86 3.19 19.44
CA HIS A 88 15.06 3.47 20.63
C HIS A 88 13.94 4.41 20.23
N VAL A 89 12.70 3.92 20.30
CA VAL A 89 11.52 4.75 20.04
C VAL A 89 10.99 5.39 21.31
N PHE A 90 10.43 6.58 21.19
CA PHE A 90 9.83 7.36 22.27
C PHE A 90 8.37 7.70 21.93
N MET A 91 7.59 8.13 22.91
CA MET A 91 6.19 8.55 22.69
C MET A 91 6.06 9.56 21.54
N GLY A 92 7.00 10.47 21.38
CA GLY A 92 7.03 11.46 20.31
C GLY A 92 7.22 10.86 18.90
N ASP A 93 7.58 9.58 18.79
CA ASP A 93 7.65 8.86 17.52
C ASP A 93 6.33 8.18 17.14
N SER A 94 5.28 8.33 17.96
CA SER A 94 3.92 7.92 17.59
C SER A 94 3.43 8.77 16.43
N GLY A 95 2.77 8.13 15.46
CA GLY A 95 2.25 8.88 14.32
C GLY A 95 2.05 8.04 13.07
N GLN A 96 1.95 8.75 11.95
CA GLN A 96 1.72 8.20 10.63
C GLN A 96 3.02 8.07 9.85
N TYR A 97 3.21 6.90 9.23
CA TYR A 97 4.39 6.59 8.45
C TYR A 97 3.99 6.05 7.07
N TRP A 98 4.71 6.48 6.03
CA TRP A 98 4.53 6.00 4.66
C TRP A 98 5.85 6.01 3.91
N CYS A 99 5.94 5.24 2.84
CA CYS A 99 7.05 5.32 1.90
C CYS A 99 6.70 6.33 0.79
N GLU A 100 7.68 7.16 0.41
CA GLU A 100 7.52 8.15 -0.67
C GLU A 100 8.72 8.10 -1.61
N SER A 101 8.45 8.11 -2.92
CA SER A 101 9.48 8.17 -3.96
C SER A 101 9.92 9.61 -4.23
N ARG A 102 11.00 9.78 -4.97
CA ARG A 102 11.46 11.09 -5.43
C ARG A 102 10.45 11.78 -6.34
N ASP A 103 9.66 11.01 -7.08
CA ASP A 103 8.63 11.51 -8.01
C ASP A 103 7.32 11.85 -7.31
N GLY A 104 7.28 11.77 -5.97
CA GLY A 104 6.11 12.08 -5.16
C GLY A 104 5.05 10.98 -5.08
N LYS A 105 5.32 9.78 -5.61
CA LYS A 105 4.45 8.61 -5.41
C LYS A 105 4.48 8.20 -3.94
N LYS A 106 3.31 7.87 -3.37
CA LYS A 106 3.17 7.52 -1.95
C LYS A 106 2.56 6.13 -1.78
N SER A 107 3.06 5.42 -0.79
CA SER A 107 2.41 4.22 -0.28
C SER A 107 1.19 4.57 0.56
N ASN A 108 0.44 3.56 0.96
CA ASN A 108 -0.52 3.72 2.05
C ASN A 108 0.20 3.99 3.36
N THR A 109 -0.52 4.61 4.28
CA THR A 109 -0.01 5.04 5.58
C THR A 109 -0.26 3.99 6.64
N VAL A 110 0.71 3.76 7.52
CA VAL A 110 0.56 2.97 8.74
C VAL A 110 0.58 3.89 9.96
N ASN A 111 -0.23 3.56 10.97
CA ASN A 111 -0.27 4.26 12.25
C ASN A 111 0.50 3.46 13.29
N ILE A 112 1.47 4.10 13.93
CA ILE A 112 2.30 3.52 15.00
C ILE A 112 2.03 4.28 16.30
N THR A 113 1.82 3.54 17.36
CA THR A 113 1.63 4.07 18.72
C THR A 113 2.74 3.57 19.62
N ILE A 114 3.49 4.49 20.23
CA ILE A 114 4.52 4.19 21.23
C ILE A 114 3.97 4.53 22.61
N THR A 115 4.09 3.63 23.55
CA THR A 115 3.59 3.81 24.92
C THR A 115 4.67 3.54 25.96
N PRO A 116 4.75 4.37 27.01
CA PRO A 116 5.56 4.08 28.18
C PRO A 116 4.89 3.03 29.09
N GLY A 117 3.59 2.81 28.90
CA GLY A 117 2.80 1.88 29.72
C GLY A 117 3.28 0.43 29.63
N PRO A 118 2.95 -0.37 30.65
CA PRO A 118 3.38 -1.77 30.72
C PRO A 118 2.61 -2.70 29.77
N VAL A 119 1.47 -2.27 29.25
CA VAL A 119 0.57 -3.12 28.43
C VAL A 119 0.42 -2.57 27.02
N ILE A 120 0.53 -3.45 26.03
CA ILE A 120 0.22 -3.16 24.62
C ILE A 120 -0.77 -4.18 24.07
N LEU A 121 -1.54 -3.77 23.07
CA LEU A 121 -2.34 -4.65 22.25
C LEU A 121 -1.62 -4.91 20.91
N GLU A 122 -1.09 -6.11 20.74
CA GLU A 122 -0.59 -6.57 19.44
C GLU A 122 -1.76 -6.84 18.52
N SER A 123 -2.05 -5.92 17.62
CA SER A 123 -3.11 -5.97 16.61
C SER A 123 -2.50 -5.89 15.21
N PRO A 124 -3.20 -6.38 14.18
CA PRO A 124 -2.76 -6.21 12.80
C PRO A 124 -2.53 -4.74 12.47
N LEU A 125 -1.40 -4.47 11.83
CA LEU A 125 -1.05 -3.13 11.37
C LEU A 125 -1.81 -2.75 10.08
N LEU A 126 -2.11 -3.75 9.26
CA LEU A 126 -2.75 -3.60 7.96
C LEU A 126 -4.22 -4.03 8.02
N PRO A 127 -5.07 -3.47 7.12
CA PRO A 127 -6.45 -3.91 7.01
C PRO A 127 -6.55 -5.43 6.79
N VAL A 128 -7.44 -6.08 7.49
CA VAL A 128 -7.70 -7.51 7.39
C VAL A 128 -8.84 -7.76 6.43
N MET A 129 -8.68 -8.75 5.54
CA MET A 129 -9.74 -9.12 4.59
C MET A 129 -10.91 -9.81 5.32
N GLU A 130 -12.13 -9.49 4.91
CA GLU A 130 -13.34 -10.18 5.37
C GLU A 130 -13.24 -11.69 5.17
N GLY A 131 -13.81 -12.44 6.09
CA GLY A 131 -13.75 -13.89 6.14
C GLY A 131 -12.51 -14.47 6.83
N ASN A 132 -11.46 -13.67 7.03
CA ASN A 132 -10.24 -14.13 7.70
C ASN A 132 -10.43 -14.24 9.22
N THR A 133 -9.45 -14.85 9.89
CA THR A 133 -9.34 -14.90 11.34
C THR A 133 -8.31 -13.90 11.81
N VAL A 134 -8.64 -13.15 12.86
CA VAL A 134 -7.76 -12.17 13.50
C VAL A 134 -7.45 -12.58 14.92
N SER A 135 -6.21 -12.39 15.32
CA SER A 135 -5.76 -12.54 16.72
C SER A 135 -5.33 -11.19 17.28
N LEU A 136 -5.93 -10.79 18.39
CA LEU A 136 -5.57 -9.62 19.17
C LEU A 136 -4.90 -10.10 20.45
N ARG A 137 -3.62 -9.78 20.63
CA ARG A 137 -2.85 -10.26 21.78
C ARG A 137 -2.52 -9.14 22.75
N CYS A 138 -2.98 -9.30 23.99
CA CYS A 138 -2.63 -8.43 25.08
C CYS A 138 -1.28 -8.84 25.69
N LYS A 139 -0.31 -7.92 25.73
CA LYS A 139 1.07 -8.22 26.17
C LYS A 139 1.50 -7.28 27.27
N ASN A 140 2.09 -7.84 28.34
CA ASN A 140 2.72 -7.09 29.39
C ASN A 140 4.25 -7.01 29.12
N LYS A 141 4.83 -5.85 29.36
CA LYS A 141 6.29 -5.60 29.24
C LYS A 141 7.10 -6.44 30.23
N THR A 142 6.62 -6.55 31.45
CA THR A 142 7.20 -7.38 32.49
C THR A 142 6.46 -8.72 32.49
N ALA A 143 6.99 -9.68 31.72
CA ALA A 143 6.42 -11.00 31.60
C ALA A 143 6.49 -11.76 32.94
N SER A 144 5.55 -11.50 33.82
CA SER A 144 5.20 -12.44 34.88
C SER A 144 4.02 -13.26 34.36
N THR A 145 4.31 -14.45 33.83
CA THR A 145 3.32 -15.44 33.45
C THR A 145 2.76 -16.12 34.71
N ASN A 146 2.13 -15.38 35.57
CA ASN A 146 1.33 -15.99 36.61
C ASN A 146 0.02 -16.47 35.97
N ALA A 147 -0.24 -17.76 36.04
CA ALA A 147 -1.25 -18.51 35.32
C ALA A 147 -2.74 -18.15 35.62
N SER A 148 -2.98 -17.06 36.34
CA SER A 148 -4.35 -16.64 36.74
C SER A 148 -4.66 -15.17 36.42
N THR A 149 -3.94 -14.55 35.50
CA THR A 149 -4.17 -13.14 35.16
C THR A 149 -5.42 -13.01 34.27
N SER A 150 -6.43 -12.32 34.78
CA SER A 150 -7.66 -12.00 34.03
C SER A 150 -7.36 -10.87 33.03
N ILE A 151 -7.73 -11.08 31.76
CA ILE A 151 -7.53 -10.12 30.70
C ILE A 151 -8.87 -9.76 30.06
N SER A 152 -9.21 -8.49 30.13
CA SER A 152 -10.45 -7.95 29.57
C SER A 152 -10.17 -7.26 28.24
N PHE A 153 -11.01 -7.53 27.23
CA PHE A 153 -10.97 -6.88 25.94
C PHE A 153 -12.17 -5.97 25.74
N TYR A 154 -11.94 -4.84 25.08
CA TYR A 154 -12.94 -3.82 24.81
C TYR A 154 -12.92 -3.44 23.33
N LYS A 155 -14.09 -3.08 22.80
CA LYS A 155 -14.26 -2.52 21.46
C LYS A 155 -15.09 -1.24 21.55
N ASN A 156 -14.60 -0.13 21.01
CA ASN A 156 -15.23 1.19 21.06
C ASN A 156 -15.65 1.58 22.49
N GLY A 157 -14.80 1.28 23.46
CA GLY A 157 -15.07 1.50 24.88
C GLY A 157 -15.98 0.46 25.55
N LEU A 158 -16.66 -0.40 24.79
CA LEU A 158 -17.56 -1.41 25.32
C LEU A 158 -16.84 -2.71 25.64
N PHE A 159 -17.17 -3.31 26.79
CA PHE A 159 -16.64 -4.62 27.19
C PHE A 159 -17.07 -5.72 26.22
N ILE A 160 -16.12 -6.53 25.76
CA ILE A 160 -16.38 -7.68 24.90
C ILE A 160 -16.36 -8.98 25.72
N LYS A 161 -15.20 -9.24 26.34
CA LYS A 161 -14.93 -10.53 26.98
C LYS A 161 -13.79 -10.43 27.98
N ASN A 162 -13.87 -11.26 29.02
CA ASN A 162 -12.78 -11.55 29.93
C ASN A 162 -12.28 -12.97 29.67
N ILE A 163 -10.96 -13.13 29.51
CA ILE A 163 -10.33 -14.43 29.23
C ILE A 163 -9.06 -14.58 30.04
N SER A 164 -8.70 -15.82 30.33
CA SER A 164 -7.44 -16.17 31.02
C SER A 164 -6.26 -16.30 30.06
N THR A 165 -6.52 -16.35 28.75
CA THR A 165 -5.48 -16.40 27.71
C THR A 165 -5.15 -14.97 27.25
N SER A 166 -3.90 -14.73 26.83
CA SER A 166 -3.48 -13.41 26.37
C SER A 166 -4.03 -13.01 24.99
N THR A 167 -4.76 -13.90 24.31
CA THR A 167 -5.14 -13.70 22.91
C THR A 167 -6.65 -13.87 22.71
N LEU A 168 -7.28 -12.82 22.19
CA LEU A 168 -8.64 -12.84 21.68
C LEU A 168 -8.60 -13.20 20.18
N ILE A 169 -9.28 -14.28 19.81
CA ILE A 169 -9.40 -14.72 18.42
C ILE A 169 -10.79 -14.37 17.91
N ILE A 170 -10.86 -13.69 16.77
CA ILE A 170 -12.10 -13.32 16.07
C ILE A 170 -12.09 -14.06 14.74
N HIS A 171 -12.99 -15.02 14.58
CA HIS A 171 -13.15 -15.80 13.35
C HIS A 171 -14.12 -15.09 12.39
N ASN A 172 -13.95 -15.36 11.10
CA ASN A 172 -14.84 -14.87 10.05
C ASN A 172 -15.11 -13.36 10.16
N ILE A 173 -14.01 -12.57 10.18
CA ILE A 173 -14.09 -11.13 10.38
C ILE A 173 -14.91 -10.49 9.27
N ASN A 174 -15.71 -9.48 9.61
CA ASN A 174 -16.48 -8.68 8.67
C ASN A 174 -16.46 -7.21 9.10
N LYS A 175 -17.07 -6.33 8.32
CA LYS A 175 -17.07 -4.88 8.54
C LYS A 175 -17.61 -4.47 9.92
N SER A 176 -18.52 -5.26 10.52
CA SER A 176 -19.02 -4.96 11.87
C SER A 176 -17.97 -5.12 12.97
N HIS A 177 -16.88 -5.85 12.69
CA HIS A 177 -15.75 -6.01 13.62
C HIS A 177 -14.74 -4.86 13.56
N GLU A 178 -14.84 -3.97 12.60
CA GLU A 178 -14.01 -2.77 12.51
C GLU A 178 -14.25 -1.86 13.71
N GLY A 179 -13.18 -1.26 14.24
CA GLY A 179 -13.29 -0.35 15.38
C GLY A 179 -12.02 -0.25 16.22
N LEU A 180 -12.11 0.52 17.31
CA LEU A 180 -11.06 0.73 18.29
C LEU A 180 -11.06 -0.40 19.33
N TYR A 181 -9.94 -1.09 19.46
CA TYR A 181 -9.77 -2.16 20.45
C TYR A 181 -8.74 -1.78 21.48
N LYS A 182 -8.98 -2.15 22.73
CA LYS A 182 -8.00 -2.11 23.83
C LYS A 182 -8.13 -3.34 24.70
N CYS A 183 -7.10 -3.63 25.47
CA CYS A 183 -7.12 -4.67 26.49
C CYS A 183 -6.66 -4.12 27.83
N ASN A 184 -7.11 -4.79 28.89
CA ASN A 184 -6.73 -4.51 30.27
C ASN A 184 -6.24 -5.81 30.92
N ILE A 185 -5.06 -5.77 31.51
CA ILE A 185 -4.49 -6.86 32.30
C ILE A 185 -4.67 -6.51 33.77
N SER A 186 -5.42 -7.36 34.50
CA SER A 186 -5.62 -7.15 35.95
C SER A 186 -4.30 -7.02 36.68
N GLY A 187 -4.14 -5.92 37.42
CA GLY A 187 -2.91 -5.62 38.17
C GLY A 187 -1.76 -5.01 37.34
N ALA A 188 -1.87 -4.93 36.02
CA ALA A 188 -0.85 -4.33 35.16
C ALA A 188 -1.33 -3.04 34.45
N GLY A 189 -2.62 -2.94 34.11
CA GLY A 189 -3.20 -1.76 33.48
C GLY A 189 -3.71 -2.00 32.07
N GLU A 190 -3.99 -0.91 31.35
CA GLU A 190 -4.62 -0.92 30.03
C GLU A 190 -3.58 -0.63 28.92
N SER A 191 -3.84 -1.19 27.75
CA SER A 191 -3.17 -0.80 26.50
C SER A 191 -3.74 0.52 25.95
N PRO A 192 -3.01 1.24 25.10
CA PRO A 192 -3.59 2.21 24.21
C PRO A 192 -4.67 1.57 23.33
N GLU A 193 -5.56 2.39 22.75
CA GLU A 193 -6.49 1.94 21.73
C GLU A 193 -5.80 1.71 20.39
N SER A 194 -6.22 0.68 19.67
CA SER A 194 -5.73 0.34 18.33
C SER A 194 -6.89 0.14 17.37
N TRP A 195 -6.83 0.79 16.20
CA TRP A 195 -7.83 0.63 15.16
C TRP A 195 -7.63 -0.68 14.42
N LEU A 196 -8.62 -1.55 14.43
CA LEU A 196 -8.70 -2.73 13.59
C LEU A 196 -9.48 -2.36 12.32
N ALA A 197 -8.80 -2.29 11.18
CA ALA A 197 -9.41 -2.04 9.89
C ALA A 197 -9.82 -3.35 9.22
N VAL A 198 -11.00 -3.37 8.61
CA VAL A 198 -11.51 -4.51 7.85
C VAL A 198 -11.76 -4.09 6.41
N ARG A 199 -11.17 -4.83 5.47
CA ARG A 199 -11.36 -4.62 4.04
C ARG A 199 -12.35 -5.65 3.50
N SER A 200 -13.36 -5.17 2.76
CA SER A 200 -14.29 -6.05 2.07
C SER A 200 -13.57 -6.92 1.03
N ARG A 201 -14.10 -8.12 0.84
CA ARG A 201 -13.64 -9.07 -0.16
C ARG A 201 -14.23 -8.80 -1.55
N ASP A 202 -14.94 -7.69 -1.71
CA ASP A 202 -15.58 -7.36 -2.97
C ASP A 202 -14.57 -7.36 -4.12
N ASN A 203 -14.89 -8.14 -5.14
CA ASN A 203 -14.15 -8.25 -6.40
C ASN A 203 -14.09 -6.93 -7.19
N THR A 204 -14.63 -5.84 -6.64
CA THR A 204 -14.67 -4.52 -7.27
C THR A 204 -13.30 -3.93 -7.52
N ASP A 205 -12.30 -4.23 -6.67
CA ASP A 205 -10.94 -3.73 -6.92
C ASP A 205 -10.30 -4.37 -8.17
N TYR A 206 -10.58 -5.65 -8.41
CA TYR A 206 -10.14 -6.32 -9.66
C TYR A 206 -10.99 -5.88 -10.87
N HIS A 207 -12.29 -5.64 -10.67
CA HIS A 207 -13.17 -5.18 -11.73
C HIS A 207 -12.91 -3.73 -12.11
N MET A 208 -12.62 -2.85 -11.15
CA MET A 208 -12.35 -1.45 -11.45
C MET A 208 -11.00 -1.28 -12.17
N VAL A 209 -9.97 -2.01 -11.75
CA VAL A 209 -8.67 -2.01 -12.43
C VAL A 209 -8.78 -2.64 -13.82
N THR A 210 -9.49 -3.76 -13.97
CA THR A 210 -9.74 -4.38 -15.29
C THR A 210 -10.67 -3.55 -16.16
N LEU A 211 -11.67 -2.85 -15.61
CA LEU A 211 -12.55 -1.95 -16.35
C LEU A 211 -11.82 -0.70 -16.84
N LEU A 212 -10.96 -0.08 -16.03
CA LEU A 212 -10.16 1.07 -16.47
C LEU A 212 -9.14 0.69 -17.56
N CYS A 213 -8.55 -0.51 -17.48
CA CYS A 213 -7.70 -1.02 -18.56
C CYS A 213 -8.50 -1.49 -19.78
N TYR A 214 -9.70 -1.99 -19.59
CA TYR A 214 -10.57 -2.45 -20.68
C TYR A 214 -11.22 -1.29 -21.43
N ASP A 215 -11.50 -0.16 -20.77
CA ASP A 215 -12.11 1.01 -21.40
C ASP A 215 -11.17 1.71 -22.41
N GLN A 216 -9.86 1.50 -22.30
CA GLN A 216 -8.88 1.97 -23.29
C GLN A 216 -8.76 1.04 -24.51
N LEU A 217 -9.19 -0.24 -24.40
CA LEU A 217 -9.11 -1.22 -25.49
C LEU A 217 -9.90 -0.79 -26.73
N PRO A 218 -11.17 -0.31 -26.62
CA PRO A 218 -11.92 0.17 -27.77
C PRO A 218 -11.28 1.40 -28.41
N VAL A 219 -10.67 2.31 -27.64
CA VAL A 219 -9.97 3.49 -28.18
C VAL A 219 -8.70 3.07 -28.93
N LEU A 220 -7.93 2.15 -28.40
CA LEU A 220 -6.76 1.58 -29.06
C LEU A 220 -7.13 0.82 -30.34
N LEU A 221 -8.17 -0.01 -30.27
CA LEU A 221 -8.67 -0.73 -31.42
C LEU A 221 -9.17 0.23 -32.51
N TYR A 222 -9.89 1.28 -32.14
CA TYR A 222 -10.34 2.34 -33.05
C TYR A 222 -9.17 3.07 -33.71
N LEU A 223 -8.14 3.45 -32.92
CA LEU A 223 -6.94 4.10 -33.45
C LEU A 223 -6.16 3.18 -34.40
N LEU A 224 -6.06 1.88 -34.10
CA LEU A 224 -5.45 0.86 -34.94
C LEU A 224 -6.18 0.73 -36.29
N ILE A 225 -7.50 0.60 -36.24
CA ILE A 225 -8.33 0.47 -37.45
C ILE A 225 -8.19 1.74 -38.30
N ARG A 226 -8.20 2.91 -37.68
CA ARG A 226 -8.09 4.19 -38.38
C ARG A 226 -6.71 4.37 -39.04
N THR A 227 -5.63 4.00 -38.35
CA THR A 227 -4.26 4.09 -38.90
C THR A 227 -4.02 3.10 -40.02
N VAL A 228 -4.46 1.85 -39.88
CA VAL A 228 -4.38 0.83 -40.95
C VAL A 228 -5.23 1.26 -42.15
N GLY A 229 -6.42 1.78 -41.94
CA GLY A 229 -7.29 2.28 -42.98
C GLY A 229 -6.67 3.43 -43.79
N THR A 230 -6.05 4.40 -43.11
CA THR A 230 -5.36 5.53 -43.79
C THR A 230 -4.16 5.07 -44.58
N VAL A 231 -3.35 4.14 -44.06
CA VAL A 231 -2.19 3.58 -44.77
C VAL A 231 -2.62 2.84 -46.04
N LEU A 232 -3.66 2.01 -45.95
CA LEU A 232 -4.22 1.30 -47.11
C LEU A 232 -4.76 2.27 -48.17
N TRP A 233 -5.43 3.34 -47.75
CA TRP A 233 -6.00 4.34 -48.65
C TRP A 233 -4.88 5.11 -49.41
N VAL A 234 -3.84 5.52 -48.72
CA VAL A 234 -2.67 6.17 -49.30
C VAL A 234 -1.94 5.24 -50.29
N ALA A 235 -1.80 3.95 -49.91
CA ALA A 235 -1.18 2.96 -50.80
C ALA A 235 -1.98 2.74 -52.07
N LEU A 236 -3.33 2.66 -51.99
CA LEU A 236 -4.21 2.58 -53.14
C LEU A 236 -4.15 3.82 -54.03
N LEU A 237 -4.13 5.02 -53.44
CA LEU A 237 -3.94 6.27 -54.19
C LEU A 237 -2.62 6.29 -54.95
N LEU A 238 -1.53 5.87 -54.34
CA LEU A 238 -0.23 5.80 -54.99
C LEU A 238 -0.22 4.79 -56.12
N LEU A 239 -0.90 3.65 -55.99
CA LEU A 239 -1.03 2.66 -57.08
C LEU A 239 -1.85 3.20 -58.25
N VAL A 240 -2.93 3.93 -57.96
CA VAL A 240 -3.75 4.58 -59.03
C VAL A 240 -2.96 5.68 -59.75
N LEU A 241 -2.24 6.49 -59.00
CA LEU A 241 -1.38 7.54 -59.59
C LEU A 241 -0.26 6.96 -60.44
N ARG A 242 0.38 5.85 -60.00
CA ARG A 242 1.40 5.13 -60.80
C ARG A 242 0.79 4.57 -62.11
N LYS A 243 -0.43 4.10 -62.08
CA LYS A 243 -1.12 3.54 -63.24
C LYS A 243 -1.58 4.62 -64.25
N ARG A 244 -1.65 5.90 -63.79
CA ARG A 244 -2.04 7.05 -64.61
C ARG A 244 -0.84 7.79 -65.25
N GLN A 245 0.40 7.46 -64.91
CA GLN A 245 1.54 7.98 -65.63
C GLN A 245 1.66 7.25 -66.99
N PRO A 246 1.41 7.90 -68.13
CA PRO A 246 1.67 7.29 -69.43
C PRO A 246 3.22 7.09 -69.55
N TRP A 247 3.57 5.94 -70.09
CA TRP A 247 4.91 5.71 -70.55
C TRP A 247 5.21 6.74 -71.66
N ASN A 248 5.93 7.82 -71.31
CA ASN A 248 6.59 8.62 -72.33
C ASN A 248 7.97 7.98 -72.57
N ASN A 249 8.06 7.18 -73.63
CA ASN A 249 9.26 6.89 -74.33
C ASN A 249 9.44 7.93 -75.42
#